data_b700607ec8b2028d98fe95658a18eeb7
#
_entry.id   b700607ec8b2028d98fe95658a18eeb7
#
_cell.length_a   1.000
_cell.length_b   1.000
_cell.length_c   1.000
_cell.angle_alpha   90.00
_cell.angle_beta   90.00
_cell.angle_gamma   90.00
#
_symmetry.space_group_name_H-M   'P 1'
#
loop_
_entity.id
_entity.type
_entity.pdbx_description
1 polymer ?
#
loop_
_entity_poly.entity_id
_entity_poly.type
_entity_poly.pdbx_seq_one_letter_code
_entity_poly.pdbx_strand_id
1 'polypeptide(L)'
;MRELRLNFLVLALAAIVVAPRSGRAAGDFKTGDMVDKESAAKAEGLLPPEILRHYKEGEYVNKFVDWPMSKFNHPPDFKAASDANAGQFTVSPEGTILDKSGKQPAYIMGFPFPTIDEKDPQAAVKILWNHFYRTWYFGSLLAESQVNWISTTGLERRADVHVTFGYYDGVPKEEIPGQNSDNFLYRNLNLVVGPADLNGTAALTWRYRDAAKRDSTWAYVPALRRVRATSPANRSDGFLGSDTSQDDGPFFDGKVEDFDWKLVGQQDQLRISEELNLKGEAKAKWVDRNGGAWDTEWPDAPFIGYMDKDWKGVAWAPTASATLSKRRFWVIEGVPKDKYYLFGKLQLYIDTVSFQGAWNRKFGWKGELLAIHQVMGWNPMPFTRPNGKVDYNQGSNQAYQCVENIKLNRATVAGIKSSPTAGFYGRLKFDPAIFDVDALAKSGK
;
A
#
# COMPACT_ATOMS: atom_id res chain seq x y z
N MET A 1 -23.70 64.02 -19.40
CA MET A 1 -22.52 63.12 -19.55
C MET A 1 -21.86 63.00 -18.18
N ARG A 2 -22.13 61.89 -17.46
CA ARG A 2 -21.51 61.60 -16.18
C ARG A 2 -20.67 60.34 -16.40
N GLU A 3 -19.38 60.45 -16.27
CA GLU A 3 -18.46 59.34 -16.36
C GLU A 3 -18.55 58.46 -15.10
N LEU A 4 -18.87 57.17 -15.29
CA LEU A 4 -18.80 56.14 -14.25
C LEU A 4 -17.36 55.66 -14.17
N ARG A 5 -16.63 55.97 -13.08
CA ARG A 5 -15.35 55.37 -12.74
C ARG A 5 -15.60 54.01 -12.09
N LEU A 6 -15.20 52.97 -12.79
CA LEU A 6 -15.18 51.60 -12.29
C LEU A 6 -13.93 51.39 -11.44
N ASN A 7 -14.08 51.29 -10.13
CA ASN A 7 -12.98 50.89 -9.23
C ASN A 7 -12.81 49.38 -9.25
N PHE A 8 -11.73 48.90 -9.83
CA PHE A 8 -11.31 47.50 -9.67
C PHE A 8 -10.67 47.33 -8.30
N LEU A 9 -11.39 46.57 -7.43
CA LEU A 9 -10.86 46.08 -6.16
C LEU A 9 -10.02 44.85 -6.44
N VAL A 10 -8.69 44.98 -6.41
CA VAL A 10 -7.75 43.87 -6.50
C VAL A 10 -7.75 43.18 -5.10
N LEU A 11 -8.41 42.06 -4.97
CA LEU A 11 -8.25 41.20 -3.79
C LEU A 11 -6.89 40.50 -3.90
N ALA A 12 -5.93 40.96 -3.12
CA ALA A 12 -4.68 40.26 -2.90
C ALA A 12 -4.95 39.04 -2.00
N LEU A 13 -4.96 37.83 -2.59
CA LEU A 13 -4.89 36.60 -1.82
C LEU A 13 -3.49 36.53 -1.19
N ALA A 14 -3.42 36.80 0.10
CA ALA A 14 -2.23 36.53 0.89
C ALA A 14 -2.07 35.01 1.00
N ALA A 15 -1.16 34.44 0.21
CA ALA A 15 -0.66 33.09 0.41
C ALA A 15 0.07 33.05 1.76
N ILE A 16 -0.53 32.48 2.76
CA ILE A 16 0.17 32.16 4.02
C ILE A 16 1.19 31.06 3.70
N VAL A 17 2.40 31.51 3.39
CA VAL A 17 3.57 30.64 3.36
C VAL A 17 3.84 30.28 4.82
N VAL A 18 3.34 29.10 5.25
CA VAL A 18 3.79 28.50 6.49
C VAL A 18 5.23 28.05 6.26
N ALA A 19 6.16 28.90 6.64
CA ALA A 19 7.57 28.53 6.69
C ALA A 19 7.68 27.27 7.59
N PRO A 20 8.48 26.26 7.19
CA PRO A 20 8.74 25.14 8.07
C PRO A 20 9.37 25.71 9.35
N ARG A 21 8.64 25.60 10.47
CA ARG A 21 9.22 25.88 11.77
C ARG A 21 10.44 24.97 11.89
N SER A 22 11.60 25.58 12.12
CA SER A 22 12.83 24.88 12.48
C SER A 22 12.52 23.94 13.63
N GLY A 23 12.26 22.66 13.31
CA GLY A 23 11.91 21.66 14.27
C GLY A 23 13.04 21.54 15.30
N ARG A 24 12.69 21.56 16.55
CA ARG A 24 13.50 20.94 17.60
C ARG A 24 14.02 19.64 17.03
N ALA A 25 15.32 19.35 17.16
CA ALA A 25 15.90 18.10 16.68
C ALA A 25 15.03 16.95 17.18
N ALA A 26 14.42 16.21 16.24
CA ALA A 26 13.59 15.06 16.57
C ALA A 26 14.45 14.13 17.41
N GLY A 27 13.95 13.70 18.58
CA GLY A 27 14.76 13.07 19.59
C GLY A 27 15.45 11.81 19.06
N ASP A 28 16.68 11.61 19.48
CA ASP A 28 17.42 10.39 19.16
C ASP A 28 16.84 9.23 19.97
N PHE A 29 16.06 8.37 19.29
CA PHE A 29 15.71 7.06 19.82
C PHE A 29 16.85 6.08 19.56
N LYS A 30 17.10 5.20 20.52
CA LYS A 30 18.06 4.09 20.41
C LYS A 30 17.30 2.76 20.42
N THR A 31 17.87 1.76 19.78
CA THR A 31 17.31 0.40 19.82
C THR A 31 17.06 -0.04 21.25
N GLY A 32 15.81 -0.41 21.53
CA GLY A 32 15.31 -0.77 22.86
C GLY A 32 14.51 0.33 23.58
N ASP A 33 14.60 1.58 23.12
CA ASP A 33 13.77 2.65 23.69
C ASP A 33 12.28 2.40 23.42
N MET A 34 11.45 2.78 24.39
CA MET A 34 10.00 2.73 24.19
C MET A 34 9.51 4.06 23.62
N VAL A 35 8.62 3.95 22.66
CA VAL A 35 7.79 5.07 22.19
C VAL A 35 6.42 4.86 22.81
N ASP A 36 6.11 5.68 23.80
CA ASP A 36 4.95 5.60 24.67
C ASP A 36 4.53 7.01 25.12
N LYS A 37 3.63 7.11 26.08
CA LYS A 37 3.09 8.38 26.58
C LYS A 37 4.18 9.30 27.12
N GLU A 38 5.15 8.78 27.84
CA GLU A 38 6.24 9.54 28.47
C GLU A 38 7.24 10.04 27.42
N SER A 39 7.48 9.27 26.37
CA SER A 39 8.47 9.55 25.32
C SER A 39 7.87 10.18 24.06
N ALA A 40 6.56 10.21 23.91
CA ALA A 40 5.86 10.66 22.70
C ALA A 40 6.28 12.04 22.20
N ALA A 41 6.63 12.96 23.14
CA ALA A 41 7.11 14.29 22.78
C ALA A 41 8.40 14.25 21.92
N LYS A 42 9.24 13.21 22.07
CA LYS A 42 10.46 13.03 21.27
C LYS A 42 10.13 12.59 19.82
N ALA A 43 8.94 12.01 19.58
CA ALA A 43 8.48 11.58 18.27
C ALA A 43 7.77 12.70 17.48
N GLU A 44 7.72 13.92 18.02
CA GLU A 44 7.11 15.06 17.31
C GLU A 44 7.86 15.37 16.02
N GLY A 45 7.12 15.43 14.89
CA GLY A 45 7.69 15.55 13.55
C GLY A 45 8.18 14.22 12.93
N LEU A 46 8.28 13.15 13.73
CA LEU A 46 8.64 11.80 13.25
C LEU A 46 7.43 10.87 13.05
N LEU A 47 6.24 11.32 13.39
CA LEU A 47 4.99 10.58 13.16
C LEU A 47 3.93 11.52 12.60
N PRO A 48 2.99 11.02 11.79
CA PRO A 48 1.79 11.77 11.47
C PRO A 48 1.09 12.24 12.77
N PRO A 49 0.56 13.49 12.83
CA PRO A 49 0.00 14.04 14.05
C PRO A 49 -1.11 13.17 14.69
N GLU A 50 -1.94 12.55 13.87
CA GLU A 50 -3.00 11.64 14.28
C GLU A 50 -2.45 10.36 14.95
N ILE A 51 -1.32 9.85 14.46
CA ILE A 51 -0.65 8.68 15.06
C ILE A 51 0.09 9.09 16.33
N LEU A 52 0.77 10.24 16.31
CA LEU A 52 1.44 10.77 17.49
C LEU A 52 0.46 10.99 18.66
N ARG A 53 -0.81 11.36 18.35
CA ARG A 53 -1.87 11.49 19.34
C ARG A 53 -2.08 10.20 20.13
N HIS A 54 -2.14 9.05 19.47
CA HIS A 54 -2.30 7.76 20.14
C HIS A 54 -1.18 7.46 21.14
N TYR A 55 0.07 7.80 20.81
CA TYR A 55 1.17 7.67 21.75
C TYR A 55 1.02 8.63 22.93
N LYS A 56 0.69 9.91 22.68
CA LYS A 56 0.48 10.92 23.75
C LYS A 56 -0.65 10.56 24.70
N GLU A 57 -1.67 9.88 24.21
CA GLU A 57 -2.82 9.39 24.99
C GLU A 57 -2.54 8.05 25.68
N GLY A 58 -1.43 7.38 25.36
CA GLY A 58 -1.06 6.06 25.88
C GLY A 58 -1.82 4.90 25.23
N GLU A 59 -2.42 5.15 24.09
CA GLU A 59 -3.17 4.15 23.31
C GLU A 59 -2.27 3.27 22.45
N TYR A 60 -1.07 3.78 22.10
CA TYR A 60 -0.02 3.05 21.38
C TYR A 60 1.24 2.97 22.24
N VAL A 61 1.89 1.81 22.21
CA VAL A 61 3.18 1.56 22.87
C VAL A 61 3.99 0.61 22.01
N ASN A 62 5.14 1.07 21.50
CA ASN A 62 5.99 0.26 20.64
C ASN A 62 7.46 0.47 20.99
N LYS A 63 8.26 -0.57 20.79
CA LYS A 63 9.72 -0.50 20.92
C LYS A 63 10.34 0.11 19.66
N PHE A 64 11.33 0.97 19.82
CA PHE A 64 12.15 1.45 18.71
C PHE A 64 13.28 0.45 18.41
N VAL A 65 13.52 0.22 17.13
CA VAL A 65 14.61 -0.61 16.60
C VAL A 65 15.26 0.11 15.45
N ASP A 66 16.58 0.26 15.46
CA ASP A 66 17.31 0.83 14.34
C ASP A 66 17.13 -0.01 13.08
N TRP A 67 16.91 0.66 11.94
CA TRP A 67 16.83 -0.02 10.67
C TRP A 67 18.20 -0.50 10.22
N PRO A 68 18.43 -1.80 10.06
CA PRO A 68 19.74 -2.34 9.70
C PRO A 68 19.97 -2.19 8.18
N MET A 69 20.33 -1.00 7.73
CA MET A 69 20.54 -0.69 6.30
C MET A 69 21.53 -1.65 5.61
N SER A 70 22.52 -2.14 6.34
CA SER A 70 23.49 -3.11 5.82
C SER A 70 22.88 -4.47 5.43
N LYS A 71 21.69 -4.78 5.96
CA LYS A 71 20.95 -6.01 5.66
C LYS A 71 19.85 -5.80 4.62
N PHE A 72 19.59 -4.55 4.22
CA PHE A 72 18.62 -4.26 3.19
C PHE A 72 19.27 -4.36 1.81
N ASN A 73 18.84 -5.31 1.01
CA ASN A 73 19.27 -5.47 -0.37
C ASN A 73 18.08 -5.77 -1.25
N HIS A 74 18.01 -5.13 -2.42
CA HIS A 74 17.12 -5.59 -3.46
C HIS A 74 17.59 -6.92 -4.01
N PRO A 75 16.69 -7.81 -4.47
CA PRO A 75 17.05 -9.03 -5.16
C PRO A 75 18.00 -8.72 -6.32
N PRO A 76 19.05 -9.56 -6.55
CA PRO A 76 20.08 -9.26 -7.54
C PRO A 76 19.57 -9.00 -8.96
N ASP A 77 18.60 -9.79 -9.42
CA ASP A 77 17.97 -9.66 -10.73
C ASP A 77 17.12 -8.37 -10.82
N PHE A 78 16.37 -8.03 -9.76
CA PHE A 78 15.63 -6.78 -9.67
C PHE A 78 16.58 -5.57 -9.69
N LYS A 79 17.68 -5.67 -8.93
CA LYS A 79 18.69 -4.61 -8.90
C LYS A 79 19.36 -4.44 -10.28
N ALA A 80 19.77 -5.53 -10.91
CA ALA A 80 20.39 -5.47 -12.23
C ALA A 80 19.43 -4.87 -13.30
N ALA A 81 18.16 -5.24 -13.26
CA ALA A 81 17.14 -4.66 -14.13
C ALA A 81 16.94 -3.17 -13.84
N SER A 82 16.92 -2.77 -12.56
CA SER A 82 16.81 -1.36 -12.16
C SER A 82 17.99 -0.53 -12.64
N ASP A 83 19.22 -1.05 -12.49
CA ASP A 83 20.44 -0.39 -12.97
C ASP A 83 20.39 -0.20 -14.50
N ALA A 84 19.92 -1.21 -15.24
CA ALA A 84 19.75 -1.14 -16.69
C ALA A 84 18.67 -0.15 -17.15
N ASN A 85 17.69 0.14 -16.30
CA ASN A 85 16.62 1.10 -16.59
C ASN A 85 17.06 2.56 -16.45
N ALA A 86 18.25 2.85 -15.88
CA ALA A 86 18.71 4.20 -15.65
C ALA A 86 18.72 5.01 -16.97
N GLY A 87 17.93 6.08 -17.02
CA GLY A 87 17.79 6.97 -18.18
C GLY A 87 17.13 6.36 -19.41
N GLN A 88 16.45 5.19 -19.28
CA GLN A 88 15.74 4.57 -20.39
C GLN A 88 14.31 5.06 -20.54
N PHE A 89 13.71 5.57 -19.48
CA PHE A 89 12.31 5.96 -19.43
C PHE A 89 12.11 7.42 -19.04
N THR A 90 11.02 7.99 -19.54
CA THR A 90 10.47 9.28 -19.16
C THR A 90 9.03 9.13 -18.73
N VAL A 91 8.41 10.21 -18.27
CA VAL A 91 6.99 10.24 -17.90
C VAL A 91 6.28 11.26 -18.78
N SER A 92 5.13 10.90 -19.34
CA SER A 92 4.26 11.84 -20.07
C SER A 92 3.61 12.85 -19.11
N PRO A 93 3.05 13.96 -19.62
CA PRO A 93 2.27 14.88 -18.80
C PRO A 93 1.12 14.24 -18.02
N GLU A 94 0.54 13.17 -18.57
CA GLU A 94 -0.56 12.41 -17.95
C GLU A 94 -0.08 11.44 -16.87
N GLY A 95 1.24 11.18 -16.76
CA GLY A 95 1.79 10.28 -15.76
C GLY A 95 2.21 8.90 -16.28
N THR A 96 2.15 8.66 -17.58
CA THR A 96 2.47 7.38 -18.23
C THR A 96 3.97 7.22 -18.45
N ILE A 97 4.51 6.01 -18.23
CA ILE A 97 5.90 5.69 -18.56
C ILE A 97 6.07 5.58 -20.08
N LEU A 98 7.08 6.27 -20.61
CA LEU A 98 7.45 6.24 -22.01
C LEU A 98 8.91 5.81 -22.16
N ASP A 99 9.20 5.04 -23.21
CA ASP A 99 10.55 4.70 -23.64
C ASP A 99 11.21 5.87 -24.44
N LYS A 100 12.43 5.66 -24.91
CA LYS A 100 13.17 6.66 -25.71
C LYS A 100 12.52 6.99 -27.05
N SER A 101 11.62 6.15 -27.55
CA SER A 101 10.86 6.41 -28.76
C SER A 101 9.56 7.17 -28.51
N GLY A 102 9.26 7.51 -27.24
CA GLY A 102 8.01 8.15 -26.84
C GLY A 102 6.80 7.22 -26.80
N LYS A 103 7.02 5.90 -26.77
CA LYS A 103 5.95 4.88 -26.68
C LYS A 103 5.93 4.25 -25.29
N GLN A 104 4.77 3.76 -24.90
CA GLN A 104 4.67 2.91 -23.72
C GLN A 104 5.48 1.62 -23.92
N PRO A 105 6.42 1.29 -23.00
CA PRO A 105 7.16 0.04 -23.08
C PRO A 105 6.21 -1.14 -22.91
N ALA A 106 6.43 -2.20 -23.68
CA ALA A 106 5.61 -3.42 -23.60
C ALA A 106 5.80 -4.18 -22.29
N TYR A 107 6.94 -3.98 -21.63
CA TYR A 107 7.32 -4.67 -20.40
C TYR A 107 8.45 -3.92 -19.69
N ILE A 108 8.38 -3.84 -18.38
CA ILE A 108 9.46 -3.33 -17.52
C ILE A 108 9.63 -4.30 -16.34
N MET A 109 10.86 -4.48 -15.90
CA MET A 109 11.24 -5.14 -14.64
C MET A 109 12.23 -4.24 -13.90
N GLY A 110 12.22 -4.28 -12.57
CA GLY A 110 13.03 -3.38 -11.75
C GLY A 110 12.42 -1.97 -11.64
N PHE A 111 13.13 -1.08 -10.97
CA PHE A 111 12.70 0.32 -10.89
C PHE A 111 12.79 0.99 -12.25
N PRO A 112 11.71 1.55 -12.79
CA PRO A 112 11.77 2.36 -14.00
C PRO A 112 12.67 3.60 -13.84
N PHE A 113 12.71 4.16 -12.63
CA PHE A 113 13.42 5.41 -12.30
C PHE A 113 14.33 5.19 -11.09
N PRO A 114 15.45 4.47 -11.21
CA PRO A 114 16.31 4.14 -10.06
C PRO A 114 16.93 5.37 -9.38
N THR A 115 17.01 6.49 -10.09
CA THR A 115 17.44 7.78 -9.57
C THR A 115 16.32 8.80 -9.66
N ILE A 116 16.01 9.46 -8.55
CA ILE A 116 14.99 10.51 -8.46
C ILE A 116 15.68 11.85 -8.30
N ASP A 117 15.44 12.78 -9.24
CA ASP A 117 15.78 14.20 -9.11
C ASP A 117 14.57 14.93 -8.48
N GLU A 118 14.76 15.51 -7.31
CA GLU A 118 13.69 16.24 -6.60
C GLU A 118 13.21 17.50 -7.34
N LYS A 119 14.04 18.02 -8.24
CA LYS A 119 13.69 19.20 -9.06
C LYS A 119 12.86 18.84 -10.29
N ASP A 120 12.77 17.55 -10.61
CA ASP A 120 11.96 17.09 -11.73
C ASP A 120 10.47 17.29 -11.38
N PRO A 121 9.70 18.01 -12.21
CA PRO A 121 8.26 18.21 -11.99
C PRO A 121 7.48 16.88 -11.96
N GLN A 122 8.03 15.80 -12.54
CA GLN A 122 7.45 14.46 -12.53
C GLN A 122 8.03 13.54 -11.42
N ALA A 123 8.82 14.08 -10.48
CA ALA A 123 9.44 13.29 -9.41
C ALA A 123 8.44 12.45 -8.63
N ALA A 124 7.28 13.02 -8.26
CA ALA A 124 6.24 12.31 -7.52
C ALA A 124 5.69 11.10 -8.29
N VAL A 125 5.46 11.25 -9.58
CA VAL A 125 5.00 10.16 -10.46
C VAL A 125 6.06 9.08 -10.58
N LYS A 126 7.32 9.45 -10.73
CA LYS A 126 8.45 8.50 -10.80
C LYS A 126 8.61 7.70 -9.50
N ILE A 127 8.46 8.35 -8.35
CA ILE A 127 8.47 7.71 -7.03
C ILE A 127 7.33 6.69 -6.94
N LEU A 128 6.14 7.07 -7.37
CA LEU A 128 4.96 6.21 -7.31
C LEU A 128 5.09 4.99 -8.25
N TRP A 129 5.61 5.18 -9.46
CA TRP A 129 5.90 4.06 -10.35
C TRP A 129 6.92 3.09 -9.76
N ASN A 130 7.99 3.58 -9.12
CA ASN A 130 8.94 2.71 -8.43
C ASN A 130 8.28 1.91 -7.31
N HIS A 131 7.34 2.53 -6.56
CA HIS A 131 6.55 1.83 -5.55
C HIS A 131 5.76 0.65 -6.17
N PHE A 132 5.11 0.85 -7.32
CA PHE A 132 4.36 -0.22 -7.99
C PHE A 132 5.28 -1.33 -8.49
N TYR A 133 6.35 -1.01 -9.21
CA TYR A 133 7.26 -2.02 -9.75
C TYR A 133 7.97 -2.82 -8.65
N ARG A 134 8.30 -2.18 -7.55
CA ARG A 134 8.79 -2.88 -6.36
C ARG A 134 7.76 -3.87 -5.82
N THR A 135 6.51 -3.47 -5.77
CA THR A 135 5.42 -4.31 -5.27
C THR A 135 5.12 -5.47 -6.23
N TRP A 136 5.04 -5.19 -7.53
CA TRP A 136 4.73 -6.21 -8.54
C TRP A 136 5.81 -7.27 -8.68
N TYR A 137 7.08 -6.92 -8.47
CA TYR A 137 8.17 -7.91 -8.50
C TYR A 137 7.98 -9.07 -7.53
N PHE A 138 7.13 -8.91 -6.52
CA PHE A 138 6.75 -10.00 -5.64
C PHE A 138 6.17 -11.21 -6.40
N GLY A 139 5.61 -10.97 -7.57
CA GLY A 139 5.02 -11.98 -8.46
C GLY A 139 3.52 -12.16 -8.24
N SER A 140 2.93 -12.97 -9.09
CA SER A 140 1.53 -13.35 -8.94
C SER A 140 1.30 -14.02 -7.60
N LEU A 141 0.23 -13.64 -6.90
CA LEU A 141 0.05 -13.99 -5.50
C LEU A 141 -1.37 -14.40 -5.14
N LEU A 142 -1.47 -15.19 -4.08
CA LEU A 142 -2.69 -15.41 -3.32
C LEU A 142 -2.43 -15.04 -1.86
N ALA A 143 -3.23 -14.12 -1.33
CA ALA A 143 -3.29 -13.83 0.09
C ALA A 143 -4.61 -14.37 0.67
N GLU A 144 -4.51 -15.30 1.59
CA GLU A 144 -5.61 -15.73 2.45
C GLU A 144 -5.67 -14.77 3.62
N SER A 145 -6.49 -13.75 3.51
CA SER A 145 -6.49 -12.55 4.33
C SER A 145 -7.80 -12.39 5.10
N GLN A 146 -7.77 -11.53 6.08
CA GLN A 146 -8.97 -11.12 6.81
C GLN A 146 -9.14 -9.61 6.76
N VAL A 147 -10.38 -9.19 6.65
CA VAL A 147 -10.82 -7.81 6.85
C VAL A 147 -11.56 -7.76 8.18
N ASN A 148 -11.07 -6.97 9.13
CA ASN A 148 -11.57 -6.90 10.49
C ASN A 148 -12.08 -5.48 10.77
N TRP A 149 -13.36 -5.34 11.07
CA TRP A 149 -13.96 -4.10 11.54
C TRP A 149 -13.76 -4.00 13.04
N ILE A 150 -13.13 -2.93 13.50
CA ILE A 150 -12.67 -2.79 14.88
C ILE A 150 -13.15 -1.46 15.42
N SER A 151 -13.90 -1.50 16.53
CA SER A 151 -14.21 -0.34 17.36
C SER A 151 -13.08 -0.06 18.35
N THR A 152 -13.20 0.98 19.13
CA THR A 152 -12.21 1.32 20.18
C THR A 152 -11.99 0.20 21.17
N THR A 153 -12.97 -0.69 21.37
CA THR A 153 -12.97 -1.71 22.42
C THR A 153 -12.75 -3.12 21.92
N GLY A 154 -12.83 -3.38 20.61
CA GLY A 154 -12.61 -4.73 20.10
C GLY A 154 -13.09 -4.98 18.69
N LEU A 155 -12.95 -6.23 18.29
CA LEU A 155 -13.39 -6.74 17.00
C LEU A 155 -14.93 -6.79 16.95
N GLU A 156 -15.53 -6.12 15.97
CA GLU A 156 -16.97 -6.11 15.74
C GLU A 156 -17.41 -7.12 14.68
N ARG A 157 -16.62 -7.21 13.60
CA ARG A 157 -16.95 -8.05 12.44
C ARG A 157 -15.66 -8.51 11.75
N ARG A 158 -15.75 -9.66 11.08
CA ARG A 158 -14.66 -10.21 10.27
C ARG A 158 -15.20 -10.76 8.96
N ALA A 159 -14.41 -10.59 7.90
CA ALA A 159 -14.61 -11.32 6.64
C ALA A 159 -13.29 -12.00 6.25
N ASP A 160 -13.36 -13.27 5.84
CA ASP A 160 -12.23 -13.99 5.28
C ASP A 160 -12.24 -13.77 3.76
N VAL A 161 -11.10 -13.34 3.21
CA VAL A 161 -11.00 -12.92 1.81
C VAL A 161 -9.76 -13.54 1.17
N HIS A 162 -9.93 -14.17 0.03
CA HIS A 162 -8.85 -14.57 -0.84
C HIS A 162 -8.58 -13.44 -1.83
N VAL A 163 -7.40 -12.84 -1.76
CA VAL A 163 -6.94 -11.79 -2.67
C VAL A 163 -5.93 -12.39 -3.64
N THR A 164 -6.28 -12.42 -4.91
CA THR A 164 -5.45 -13.03 -5.96
C THR A 164 -5.04 -11.96 -6.97
N PHE A 165 -3.73 -11.84 -7.23
CA PHE A 165 -3.19 -10.99 -8.29
C PHE A 165 -2.42 -11.82 -9.31
N GLY A 166 -2.68 -11.55 -10.60
CA GLY A 166 -1.88 -11.99 -11.72
C GLY A 166 -1.21 -10.79 -12.36
N TYR A 167 0.10 -10.65 -12.16
CA TYR A 167 0.88 -9.53 -12.72
C TYR A 167 1.43 -9.87 -14.10
N TYR A 168 1.30 -8.92 -15.04
CA TYR A 168 1.80 -9.00 -16.41
C TYR A 168 3.00 -8.06 -16.64
N ASP A 169 3.39 -7.32 -15.63
CA ASP A 169 4.52 -6.40 -15.64
C ASP A 169 5.21 -6.40 -14.26
N GLY A 170 6.46 -5.97 -14.20
CA GLY A 170 7.22 -5.92 -12.95
C GLY A 170 7.74 -7.28 -12.44
N VAL A 171 7.37 -8.39 -13.06
CA VAL A 171 7.76 -9.76 -12.68
C VAL A 171 8.72 -10.35 -13.71
N PRO A 172 9.52 -11.39 -13.38
CA PRO A 172 10.27 -12.15 -14.39
C PRO A 172 9.34 -12.66 -15.50
N LYS A 173 9.78 -12.60 -16.76
CA LYS A 173 8.93 -12.93 -17.92
C LYS A 173 8.33 -14.33 -17.86
N GLU A 174 9.06 -15.29 -17.32
CA GLU A 174 8.64 -16.69 -17.12
C GLU A 174 7.53 -16.87 -16.08
N GLU A 175 7.25 -15.83 -15.29
CA GLU A 175 6.22 -15.82 -14.27
C GLU A 175 4.92 -15.13 -14.73
N ILE A 176 4.93 -14.52 -15.91
CA ILE A 176 3.75 -13.86 -16.48
C ILE A 176 2.66 -14.91 -16.76
N PRO A 177 1.42 -14.70 -16.29
CA PRO A 177 0.33 -15.66 -16.49
C PRO A 177 -0.18 -15.65 -17.94
N GLY A 178 0.45 -16.42 -18.80
CA GLY A 178 0.04 -16.61 -20.20
C GLY A 178 0.26 -15.40 -21.12
N GLN A 179 -0.46 -15.36 -22.25
CA GLN A 179 -0.40 -14.27 -23.20
C GLN A 179 -1.14 -13.02 -22.68
N ASN A 180 -0.65 -11.85 -23.05
CA ASN A 180 -1.20 -10.55 -22.66
C ASN A 180 -1.67 -9.73 -23.89
N SER A 181 -2.61 -10.27 -24.65
CA SER A 181 -3.16 -9.60 -25.84
C SER A 181 -3.88 -8.30 -25.52
N ASP A 182 -4.50 -8.20 -24.34
CA ASP A 182 -5.24 -7.03 -23.88
C ASP A 182 -4.37 -5.97 -23.21
N ASN A 183 -3.06 -6.23 -23.12
CA ASN A 183 -2.07 -5.32 -22.55
C ASN A 183 -2.37 -4.92 -21.11
N PHE A 184 -2.64 -5.91 -20.25
CA PHE A 184 -2.84 -5.71 -18.82
C PHE A 184 -1.52 -5.35 -18.12
N LEU A 185 -1.59 -4.57 -17.06
CA LEU A 185 -0.57 -4.47 -16.01
C LEU A 185 -0.78 -5.58 -14.98
N TYR A 186 -2.03 -5.76 -14.55
CA TYR A 186 -2.44 -6.88 -13.69
C TYR A 186 -3.93 -7.17 -13.82
N ARG A 187 -4.31 -8.35 -13.33
CA ARG A 187 -5.70 -8.72 -13.01
C ARG A 187 -5.79 -9.12 -11.55
N ASN A 188 -6.84 -8.69 -10.87
CA ASN A 188 -7.05 -8.95 -9.45
C ASN A 188 -8.44 -9.51 -9.19
N LEU A 189 -8.51 -10.57 -8.41
CA LEU A 189 -9.74 -11.17 -7.91
C LEU A 189 -9.73 -11.17 -6.38
N ASN A 190 -10.73 -10.54 -5.78
CA ASN A 190 -11.02 -10.60 -4.36
C ASN A 190 -12.27 -11.48 -4.16
N LEU A 191 -12.12 -12.58 -3.46
CA LEU A 191 -13.20 -13.53 -3.19
C LEU A 191 -13.42 -13.65 -1.68
N VAL A 192 -14.61 -13.33 -1.22
CA VAL A 192 -15.00 -13.56 0.18
C VAL A 192 -15.32 -15.03 0.37
N VAL A 193 -14.65 -15.67 1.31
CA VAL A 193 -14.80 -17.11 1.62
C VAL A 193 -15.43 -17.36 3.00
N GLY A 194 -15.70 -16.31 3.75
CA GLY A 194 -16.38 -16.35 5.05
C GLY A 194 -16.72 -14.93 5.55
N PRO A 195 -17.71 -14.80 6.44
CA PRO A 195 -18.67 -15.80 6.91
C PRO A 195 -19.73 -16.20 5.86
N ALA A 196 -20.60 -17.14 6.20
CA ALA A 196 -21.53 -17.76 5.26
C ALA A 196 -22.47 -16.77 4.53
N ASP A 197 -22.88 -15.70 5.19
CA ASP A 197 -23.74 -14.65 4.63
C ASP A 197 -23.06 -13.79 3.56
N LEU A 198 -21.72 -13.73 3.54
CA LEU A 198 -20.90 -13.00 2.58
C LEU A 198 -20.17 -13.91 1.60
N ASN A 199 -20.10 -15.22 1.91
CA ASN A 199 -19.36 -16.19 1.12
C ASN A 199 -19.77 -16.15 -0.36
N GLY A 200 -18.78 -16.15 -1.25
CA GLY A 200 -18.97 -16.06 -2.69
C GLY A 200 -19.12 -14.64 -3.24
N THR A 201 -19.19 -13.62 -2.37
CA THR A 201 -19.08 -12.23 -2.85
C THR A 201 -17.70 -12.03 -3.45
N ALA A 202 -17.64 -11.49 -4.66
CA ALA A 202 -16.37 -11.33 -5.37
C ALA A 202 -16.28 -9.99 -6.10
N ALA A 203 -15.06 -9.48 -6.23
CA ALA A 203 -14.72 -8.31 -7.02
C ALA A 203 -13.55 -8.64 -7.95
N LEU A 204 -13.70 -8.31 -9.23
CA LEU A 204 -12.69 -8.50 -10.27
C LEU A 204 -12.26 -7.14 -10.81
N THR A 205 -10.95 -6.95 -10.97
CA THR A 205 -10.37 -5.75 -11.57
C THR A 205 -9.38 -6.14 -12.65
N TRP A 206 -9.46 -5.46 -13.80
CA TRP A 206 -8.46 -5.49 -14.86
C TRP A 206 -7.83 -4.10 -14.97
N ARG A 207 -6.54 -4.01 -14.77
CA ARG A 207 -5.77 -2.78 -15.00
C ARG A 207 -4.99 -2.89 -16.28
N TYR A 208 -5.17 -1.90 -17.13
CA TYR A 208 -4.51 -1.83 -18.43
C TYR A 208 -3.28 -0.94 -18.37
N ARG A 209 -2.29 -1.26 -19.19
CA ARG A 209 -1.11 -0.42 -19.41
C ARG A 209 -1.49 0.89 -20.12
N ASP A 210 -2.46 0.83 -21.05
CA ASP A 210 -2.94 1.99 -21.76
C ASP A 210 -3.52 3.02 -20.78
N ALA A 211 -2.89 4.20 -20.71
CA ALA A 211 -3.30 5.30 -19.84
C ALA A 211 -4.71 5.81 -20.15
N ALA A 212 -5.12 5.79 -21.40
CA ALA A 212 -6.45 6.24 -21.82
C ALA A 212 -7.56 5.25 -21.45
N LYS A 213 -7.20 4.00 -21.17
CA LYS A 213 -8.15 2.94 -20.82
C LYS A 213 -8.30 2.87 -19.30
N ARG A 214 -9.48 3.25 -18.80
CA ARG A 214 -9.79 3.11 -17.36
C ARG A 214 -9.82 1.64 -16.94
N ASP A 215 -9.57 1.39 -15.65
CA ASP A 215 -9.73 0.05 -15.08
C ASP A 215 -11.14 -0.48 -15.37
N SER A 216 -11.24 -1.76 -15.68
CA SER A 216 -12.53 -2.45 -15.76
C SER A 216 -12.75 -3.20 -14.44
N THR A 217 -13.90 -2.98 -13.82
CA THR A 217 -14.23 -3.57 -12.53
C THR A 217 -15.60 -4.22 -12.56
N TRP A 218 -15.71 -5.39 -11.92
CA TRP A 218 -16.96 -6.13 -11.78
C TRP A 218 -17.13 -6.61 -10.36
N ALA A 219 -18.37 -6.69 -9.92
CA ALA A 219 -18.76 -7.28 -8.65
C ALA A 219 -19.78 -8.41 -8.87
N TYR A 220 -19.64 -9.48 -8.11
CA TYR A 220 -20.62 -10.54 -7.98
C TYR A 220 -21.10 -10.63 -6.54
N VAL A 221 -22.41 -10.63 -6.36
CA VAL A 221 -23.06 -10.81 -5.06
C VAL A 221 -23.98 -12.00 -5.16
N PRO A 222 -23.77 -13.10 -4.40
CA PRO A 222 -24.51 -14.33 -4.49
C PRO A 222 -26.03 -14.14 -4.37
N ALA A 223 -26.49 -13.28 -3.47
CA ALA A 223 -27.91 -12.97 -3.30
C ALA A 223 -28.57 -12.42 -4.57
N LEU A 224 -27.82 -11.71 -5.40
CA LEU A 224 -28.30 -11.17 -6.68
C LEU A 224 -28.09 -12.11 -7.85
N ARG A 225 -27.23 -13.12 -7.72
CA ARG A 225 -26.83 -14.10 -8.75
C ARG A 225 -26.41 -13.44 -10.08
N ARG A 226 -25.83 -12.26 -10.02
CA ARG A 226 -25.47 -11.47 -11.21
C ARG A 226 -24.10 -10.81 -11.03
N VAL A 227 -23.33 -10.86 -12.10
CA VAL A 227 -22.13 -10.04 -12.26
C VAL A 227 -22.56 -8.66 -12.77
N ARG A 228 -22.05 -7.61 -12.16
CA ARG A 228 -22.30 -6.22 -12.56
C ARG A 228 -20.97 -5.49 -12.75
N ALA A 229 -20.83 -4.78 -13.84
CA ALA A 229 -19.77 -3.81 -14.00
C ALA A 229 -19.99 -2.67 -12.97
N THR A 230 -18.90 -2.20 -12.39
CA THR A 230 -18.88 -1.10 -11.42
C THR A 230 -18.06 0.07 -11.97
N SER A 231 -18.30 1.26 -11.47
CA SER A 231 -17.50 2.42 -11.84
C SER A 231 -16.07 2.30 -11.27
N PRO A 232 -15.02 2.62 -12.01
CA PRO A 232 -13.67 2.72 -11.47
C PRO A 232 -13.55 3.71 -10.30
N ALA A 233 -14.38 4.75 -10.23
CA ALA A 233 -14.40 5.69 -9.11
C ALA A 233 -14.77 5.02 -7.77
N ASN A 234 -15.56 3.94 -7.80
CA ASN A 234 -15.96 3.18 -6.61
C ASN A 234 -14.79 2.42 -5.95
N ARG A 235 -13.61 2.41 -6.57
CA ARG A 235 -12.40 1.81 -5.96
C ARG A 235 -11.98 2.52 -4.66
N SER A 236 -12.38 3.78 -4.46
CA SER A 236 -12.17 4.52 -3.22
C SER A 236 -13.18 4.21 -2.12
N ASP A 237 -14.29 3.56 -2.45
CA ASP A 237 -15.32 3.20 -1.48
C ASP A 237 -14.88 2.03 -0.60
N GLY A 238 -15.35 2.01 0.64
CA GLY A 238 -15.02 0.97 1.60
C GLY A 238 -15.48 -0.42 1.16
N PHE A 239 -14.54 -1.36 1.02
CA PHE A 239 -14.84 -2.74 0.67
C PHE A 239 -15.77 -3.38 1.69
N LEU A 240 -16.94 -3.87 1.26
CA LEU A 240 -17.98 -4.43 2.12
C LEU A 240 -18.41 -3.48 3.27
N GLY A 241 -18.31 -2.17 3.07
CA GLY A 241 -18.63 -1.18 4.10
C GLY A 241 -17.56 -1.00 5.18
N SER A 242 -16.36 -1.51 4.95
CA SER A 242 -15.19 -1.26 5.78
C SER A 242 -14.60 0.13 5.54
N ASP A 243 -13.58 0.52 6.30
CA ASP A 243 -12.85 1.76 6.09
C ASP A 243 -11.67 1.61 5.10
N THR A 244 -11.37 0.35 4.69
CA THR A 244 -10.38 0.05 3.66
C THR A 244 -11.04 -0.07 2.29
N SER A 245 -10.41 0.45 1.27
CA SER A 245 -10.88 0.44 -0.12
C SER A 245 -10.02 -0.47 -1.01
N GLN A 246 -10.44 -0.69 -2.27
CA GLN A 246 -9.60 -1.41 -3.23
C GLN A 246 -8.29 -0.67 -3.51
N ASP A 247 -8.31 0.67 -3.47
CA ASP A 247 -7.12 1.49 -3.67
C ASP A 247 -6.17 1.51 -2.46
N ASP A 248 -6.48 0.83 -1.37
CA ASP A 248 -5.59 0.68 -0.21
C ASP A 248 -4.68 -0.54 -0.28
N GLY A 249 -4.93 -1.49 -1.14
CA GLY A 249 -4.09 -2.67 -1.26
C GLY A 249 -3.14 -2.58 -2.45
N PRO A 250 -1.87 -2.82 -2.28
CA PRO A 250 -0.97 -2.84 -1.12
C PRO A 250 -0.36 -1.46 -0.80
N PHE A 251 -0.92 -0.67 0.04
CA PHE A 251 -0.63 0.71 0.40
C PHE A 251 -1.33 1.77 -0.45
N PHE A 252 -1.16 1.74 -1.74
CA PHE A 252 -1.89 2.53 -2.72
C PHE A 252 -1.92 1.77 -4.04
N ASP A 253 -3.12 1.58 -4.58
CA ASP A 253 -3.37 0.87 -5.84
C ASP A 253 -4.27 1.68 -6.80
N GLY A 254 -4.37 2.99 -6.60
CA GLY A 254 -5.02 3.88 -7.56
C GLY A 254 -4.22 3.98 -8.86
N LYS A 255 -4.87 4.22 -10.01
CA LYS A 255 -4.19 4.41 -11.26
C LYS A 255 -3.43 5.74 -11.23
N VAL A 256 -2.14 5.74 -11.59
CA VAL A 256 -1.26 6.92 -11.52
C VAL A 256 -1.84 8.10 -12.29
N GLU A 257 -2.36 7.82 -13.48
CA GLU A 257 -2.88 8.80 -14.42
C GLU A 257 -4.23 9.41 -13.99
N ASP A 258 -4.91 8.81 -13.01
CA ASP A 258 -6.19 9.33 -12.49
C ASP A 258 -5.99 10.46 -11.45
N PHE A 259 -4.75 10.84 -11.16
CA PHE A 259 -4.40 11.86 -10.17
C PHE A 259 -3.43 12.90 -10.73
N ASP A 260 -3.46 14.09 -10.15
CA ASP A 260 -2.41 15.08 -10.27
C ASP A 260 -1.46 14.95 -9.08
N TRP A 261 -0.19 14.61 -9.34
CA TRP A 261 0.81 14.31 -8.33
C TRP A 261 1.80 15.45 -8.13
N LYS A 262 2.19 15.68 -6.87
CA LYS A 262 3.19 16.66 -6.49
C LYS A 262 4.14 16.09 -5.44
N LEU A 263 5.45 16.28 -5.62
CA LEU A 263 6.44 16.06 -4.57
C LEU A 263 6.38 17.20 -3.57
N VAL A 264 6.17 16.88 -2.28
CA VAL A 264 6.21 17.83 -1.17
C VAL A 264 7.66 18.01 -0.68
N GLY A 265 8.43 16.92 -0.65
CA GLY A 265 9.81 16.88 -0.20
C GLY A 265 10.18 15.57 0.46
N GLN A 266 11.23 15.60 1.27
CA GLN A 266 11.66 14.46 2.08
C GLN A 266 11.47 14.74 3.57
N GLN A 267 11.13 13.70 4.33
CA GLN A 267 10.93 13.77 5.77
C GLN A 267 11.38 12.49 6.45
N ASP A 268 12.03 12.61 7.62
CA ASP A 268 12.26 11.47 8.49
C ASP A 268 10.96 11.11 9.20
N GLN A 269 10.62 9.82 9.22
CA GLN A 269 9.46 9.31 9.93
C GLN A 269 9.78 7.98 10.61
N LEU A 270 9.12 7.72 11.72
CA LEU A 270 9.01 6.40 12.28
C LEU A 270 8.00 5.59 11.46
N ARG A 271 8.31 4.33 11.18
CA ARG A 271 7.40 3.41 10.49
C ARG A 271 7.26 2.12 11.30
N ILE A 272 6.09 1.50 11.16
CA ILE A 272 5.83 0.19 11.73
C ILE A 272 6.70 -0.86 11.02
N SER A 273 7.38 -1.68 11.80
CA SER A 273 8.29 -2.72 11.34
C SER A 273 8.11 -4.00 12.17
N GLU A 274 8.61 -5.10 11.68
CA GLU A 274 8.68 -6.37 12.40
C GLU A 274 10.15 -6.70 12.68
N GLU A 275 10.50 -6.90 13.96
CA GLU A 275 11.89 -6.97 14.40
C GLU A 275 12.66 -8.13 13.77
N LEU A 276 12.05 -9.32 13.62
CA LEU A 276 12.71 -10.48 13.02
C LEU A 276 13.04 -10.22 11.56
N ASN A 277 12.13 -9.56 10.82
CA ASN A 277 12.41 -9.18 9.44
C ASN A 277 13.53 -8.14 9.36
N LEU A 278 13.56 -7.15 10.25
CA LEU A 278 14.66 -6.18 10.31
C LEU A 278 16.01 -6.85 10.60
N LYS A 279 16.03 -7.85 11.48
CA LYS A 279 17.24 -8.61 11.81
C LYS A 279 17.66 -9.60 10.72
N GLY A 280 16.80 -9.86 9.73
CA GLY A 280 17.04 -10.89 8.74
C GLY A 280 16.83 -12.31 9.29
N GLU A 281 16.00 -12.45 10.30
CA GLU A 281 15.69 -13.71 11.01
C GLU A 281 14.27 -14.21 10.72
N ALA A 282 13.52 -13.47 9.91
CA ALA A 282 12.21 -13.92 9.44
C ALA A 282 12.32 -15.24 8.69
N LYS A 283 11.39 -16.14 8.94
CA LYS A 283 11.38 -17.48 8.35
C LYS A 283 10.30 -17.57 7.27
N ALA A 284 10.57 -18.40 6.27
CA ALA A 284 9.59 -18.75 5.27
C ALA A 284 9.66 -20.26 4.99
N LYS A 285 8.49 -20.83 4.72
CA LYS A 285 8.33 -22.23 4.38
C LYS A 285 7.99 -22.36 2.90
N TRP A 286 8.68 -23.23 2.20
CA TRP A 286 8.29 -23.59 0.84
C TRP A 286 7.08 -24.50 0.88
N VAL A 287 6.04 -24.17 0.13
CA VAL A 287 4.84 -24.99 -0.07
C VAL A 287 4.65 -25.28 -1.55
N ASP A 288 4.27 -26.52 -1.89
CA ASP A 288 3.92 -26.89 -3.25
C ASP A 288 2.47 -26.50 -3.53
N ARG A 289 2.33 -25.31 -4.09
CA ARG A 289 1.02 -24.73 -4.45
C ARG A 289 1.16 -24.05 -5.81
N ASN A 290 0.47 -24.55 -6.81
CA ASN A 290 0.47 -24.01 -8.18
C ASN A 290 1.88 -23.70 -8.74
N GLY A 291 2.82 -24.64 -8.60
CA GLY A 291 4.20 -24.48 -9.05
C GLY A 291 5.18 -24.04 -7.96
N GLY A 292 4.74 -23.98 -6.73
CA GLY A 292 5.50 -23.66 -5.54
C GLY A 292 5.35 -22.20 -5.10
N ALA A 293 5.37 -21.99 -3.81
CA ALA A 293 5.20 -20.70 -3.20
C ALA A 293 5.96 -20.60 -1.88
N TRP A 294 6.22 -19.39 -1.44
CA TRP A 294 6.70 -19.09 -0.11
C TRP A 294 5.55 -18.70 0.80
N ASP A 295 5.43 -19.39 1.93
CA ASP A 295 4.57 -19.02 3.04
C ASP A 295 5.44 -18.45 4.16
N THR A 296 5.19 -17.22 4.54
CA THR A 296 6.01 -16.56 5.55
C THR A 296 5.52 -16.91 6.95
N GLU A 297 6.42 -17.42 7.77
CA GLU A 297 6.14 -17.68 9.19
C GLU A 297 6.13 -16.39 9.99
N TRP A 298 5.11 -16.24 10.81
CA TRP A 298 4.92 -15.09 11.68
C TRP A 298 5.27 -15.41 13.12
N PRO A 299 5.67 -14.41 13.94
CA PRO A 299 5.75 -14.60 15.38
C PRO A 299 4.38 -14.99 15.97
N ASP A 300 4.36 -15.86 16.96
CA ASP A 300 3.12 -16.30 17.64
C ASP A 300 2.50 -15.22 18.55
N ALA A 301 3.19 -14.12 18.76
CA ALA A 301 2.73 -13.04 19.63
C ALA A 301 1.58 -12.25 18.98
N PRO A 302 0.60 -11.77 19.75
CA PRO A 302 -0.44 -10.88 19.26
C PRO A 302 0.18 -9.65 18.61
N PHE A 303 -0.26 -9.32 17.38
CA PHE A 303 0.28 -8.19 16.62
C PHE A 303 -0.64 -6.96 16.66
N ILE A 304 -1.92 -7.15 16.93
CA ILE A 304 -2.96 -6.12 16.94
C ILE A 304 -3.66 -6.14 18.29
N GLY A 305 -3.99 -4.98 18.84
CA GLY A 305 -4.49 -4.79 20.18
C GLY A 305 -5.69 -5.70 20.53
N TYR A 306 -6.67 -5.84 19.64
CA TYR A 306 -7.84 -6.70 19.92
C TYR A 306 -7.50 -8.20 20.09
N MET A 307 -6.32 -8.63 19.67
CA MET A 307 -5.86 -10.02 19.81
C MET A 307 -5.19 -10.28 21.16
N ASP A 308 -4.85 -9.22 21.90
CA ASP A 308 -4.22 -9.29 23.19
C ASP A 308 -5.22 -8.88 24.28
N LYS A 309 -5.66 -9.86 25.07
CA LYS A 309 -6.63 -9.64 26.17
C LYS A 309 -6.15 -8.65 27.24
N ASP A 310 -4.85 -8.47 27.37
CA ASP A 310 -4.24 -7.58 28.37
C ASP A 310 -3.94 -6.18 27.79
N TRP A 311 -4.20 -5.96 26.50
CA TRP A 311 -4.02 -4.70 25.83
C TRP A 311 -4.91 -3.60 26.42
N LYS A 312 -4.35 -2.42 26.67
CA LYS A 312 -5.05 -1.28 27.29
C LYS A 312 -5.28 -0.10 26.33
N GLY A 313 -4.66 -0.13 25.15
CA GLY A 313 -4.83 0.91 24.11
C GLY A 313 -6.06 0.66 23.24
N VAL A 314 -6.18 1.41 22.16
CA VAL A 314 -7.25 1.18 21.16
C VAL A 314 -7.08 -0.19 20.51
N ALA A 315 -8.17 -0.82 20.20
CA ALA A 315 -8.18 -2.21 19.77
C ALA A 315 -7.49 -2.48 18.41
N TRP A 316 -7.31 -1.47 17.56
CA TRP A 316 -6.58 -1.56 16.29
C TRP A 316 -5.09 -1.22 16.40
N ALA A 317 -4.60 -0.87 17.58
CA ALA A 317 -3.20 -0.51 17.76
C ALA A 317 -2.26 -1.65 17.35
N PRO A 318 -1.11 -1.37 16.71
CA PRO A 318 -0.02 -2.34 16.64
C PRO A 318 0.53 -2.58 18.04
N THR A 319 0.61 -3.85 18.47
CA THR A 319 1.07 -4.21 19.80
C THR A 319 2.59 -4.13 19.94
N ALA A 320 3.13 -4.51 21.10
CA ALA A 320 4.57 -4.58 21.35
C ALA A 320 5.33 -5.56 20.42
N SER A 321 4.64 -6.46 19.72
CA SER A 321 5.25 -7.30 18.67
C SER A 321 5.61 -6.51 17.41
N ALA A 322 5.00 -5.35 17.19
CA ALA A 322 5.41 -4.40 16.20
C ALA A 322 6.44 -3.43 16.79
N THR A 323 7.40 -3.04 15.99
CA THR A 323 8.42 -2.06 16.36
C THR A 323 8.31 -0.82 15.48
N LEU A 324 8.96 0.24 15.90
CA LEU A 324 9.13 1.44 15.10
C LEU A 324 10.59 1.55 14.64
N SER A 325 10.80 1.91 13.39
CA SER A 325 12.12 2.21 12.83
C SER A 325 12.11 3.56 12.14
N LYS A 326 13.18 4.35 12.33
CA LYS A 326 13.32 5.64 11.67
C LYS A 326 13.82 5.45 10.25
N ARG A 327 13.10 6.06 9.29
CA ARG A 327 13.43 6.00 7.87
C ARG A 327 13.22 7.37 7.22
N ARG A 328 13.90 7.60 6.09
CA ARG A 328 13.71 8.76 5.24
C ARG A 328 12.63 8.46 4.20
N PHE A 329 11.67 9.36 4.04
CA PHE A 329 10.54 9.21 3.12
C PHE A 329 10.46 10.34 2.11
N TRP A 330 10.10 10.00 0.89
CA TRP A 330 9.44 10.90 -0.03
C TRP A 330 8.03 11.16 0.47
N VAL A 331 7.62 12.42 0.51
CA VAL A 331 6.24 12.81 0.78
C VAL A 331 5.66 13.33 -0.51
N ILE A 332 4.66 12.65 -1.05
CA ILE A 332 3.96 13.04 -2.27
C ILE A 332 2.48 13.28 -1.99
N GLU A 333 1.89 14.24 -2.69
CA GLU A 333 0.46 14.50 -2.65
C GLU A 333 -0.18 14.17 -3.98
N GLY A 334 -1.35 13.52 -3.94
CA GLY A 334 -2.17 13.20 -5.09
C GLY A 334 -3.57 13.79 -4.95
N VAL A 335 -4.02 14.52 -5.97
CA VAL A 335 -5.39 15.04 -6.07
C VAL A 335 -6.09 14.27 -7.18
N PRO A 336 -7.19 13.56 -6.90
CA PRO A 336 -7.89 12.82 -7.93
C PRO A 336 -8.53 13.75 -8.97
N LYS A 337 -8.48 13.37 -10.23
CA LYS A 337 -9.12 14.08 -11.34
C LYS A 337 -10.63 13.85 -11.36
N ASP A 338 -11.08 12.71 -10.86
CA ASP A 338 -12.50 12.36 -10.74
C ASP A 338 -13.08 12.90 -9.42
N LYS A 339 -14.06 13.80 -9.52
CA LYS A 339 -14.72 14.42 -8.36
C LYS A 339 -15.61 13.45 -7.57
N TYR A 340 -15.90 12.28 -8.11
CA TYR A 340 -16.64 11.22 -7.42
C TYR A 340 -15.75 10.30 -6.59
N TYR A 341 -14.42 10.49 -6.68
CA TYR A 341 -13.50 9.81 -5.77
C TYR A 341 -13.75 10.26 -4.32
N LEU A 342 -13.78 9.32 -3.37
CA LEU A 342 -14.19 9.60 -1.98
C LEU A 342 -13.31 10.66 -1.30
N PHE A 343 -12.02 10.68 -1.61
CA PHE A 343 -11.05 11.58 -1.01
C PHE A 343 -10.68 12.70 -1.98
N GLY A 344 -10.55 13.94 -1.47
CA GLY A 344 -10.12 15.08 -2.27
C GLY A 344 -8.60 15.21 -2.39
N LYS A 345 -7.84 14.58 -1.48
CA LYS A 345 -6.38 14.56 -1.50
C LYS A 345 -5.84 13.35 -0.73
N LEU A 346 -4.79 12.76 -1.25
CA LEU A 346 -3.96 11.76 -0.60
C LEU A 346 -2.59 12.34 -0.30
N GLN A 347 -1.96 11.96 0.83
CA GLN A 347 -0.58 12.28 1.15
C GLN A 347 0.14 10.98 1.50
N LEU A 348 1.03 10.56 0.61
CA LEU A 348 1.74 9.28 0.68
C LEU A 348 3.16 9.46 1.17
N TYR A 349 3.57 8.65 2.14
CA TYR A 349 4.92 8.55 2.65
C TYR A 349 5.57 7.28 2.12
N ILE A 350 6.51 7.42 1.21
CA ILE A 350 7.18 6.32 0.49
C ILE A 350 8.67 6.35 0.83
N ASP A 351 9.21 5.24 1.36
CA ASP A 351 10.61 5.11 1.76
C ASP A 351 11.55 5.41 0.59
N THR A 352 12.58 6.22 0.83
CA THR A 352 13.48 6.71 -0.23
C THR A 352 14.37 5.63 -0.84
N VAL A 353 14.56 4.50 -0.17
CA VAL A 353 15.43 3.41 -0.62
C VAL A 353 14.61 2.22 -1.09
N SER A 354 13.67 1.77 -0.26
CA SER A 354 12.87 0.58 -0.57
C SER A 354 11.67 0.87 -1.46
N PHE A 355 11.26 2.12 -1.60
CA PHE A 355 10.01 2.55 -2.23
C PHE A 355 8.76 1.87 -1.64
N GLN A 356 8.85 1.37 -0.40
CA GLN A 356 7.69 0.91 0.34
C GLN A 356 6.91 2.08 0.92
N GLY A 357 5.58 2.01 0.85
CA GLY A 357 4.72 2.92 1.58
C GLY A 357 4.67 2.61 3.08
N ALA A 358 4.42 3.63 3.90
CA ALA A 358 4.24 3.50 5.34
C ALA A 358 2.95 4.17 5.83
N TRP A 359 2.72 5.41 5.45
CA TRP A 359 1.59 6.23 5.85
C TRP A 359 0.89 6.79 4.62
N ASN A 360 -0.45 6.64 4.54
CA ASN A 360 -1.28 7.28 3.54
C ASN A 360 -2.38 8.08 4.28
N ARG A 361 -2.24 9.39 4.31
CA ARG A 361 -3.20 10.30 4.91
C ARG A 361 -4.23 10.73 3.88
N LYS A 362 -5.51 10.57 4.20
CA LYS A 362 -6.62 10.76 3.28
C LYS A 362 -7.49 11.93 3.73
N PHE A 363 -7.57 12.94 2.90
CA PHE A 363 -8.27 14.17 3.19
C PHE A 363 -9.56 14.28 2.36
N GLY A 364 -10.58 14.85 2.93
CA GLY A 364 -11.81 15.21 2.21
C GLY A 364 -11.59 16.37 1.22
N TRP A 365 -12.58 16.62 0.40
CA TRP A 365 -12.56 17.72 -0.58
C TRP A 365 -12.51 19.11 0.05
N LYS A 366 -12.81 19.26 1.33
CA LYS A 366 -12.68 20.49 2.11
C LYS A 366 -11.35 20.58 2.88
N GLY A 367 -10.46 19.59 2.71
CA GLY A 367 -9.15 19.56 3.34
C GLY A 367 -9.12 18.96 4.75
N GLU A 368 -10.25 18.49 5.29
CA GLU A 368 -10.31 17.79 6.56
C GLU A 368 -9.69 16.39 6.46
N LEU A 369 -8.97 15.93 7.49
CA LEU A 369 -8.49 14.57 7.57
C LEU A 369 -9.64 13.61 7.84
N LEU A 370 -9.86 12.65 6.95
CA LEU A 370 -10.91 11.63 7.07
C LEU A 370 -10.38 10.32 7.60
N ALA A 371 -9.22 9.89 7.10
CA ALA A 371 -8.63 8.61 7.49
C ALA A 371 -7.11 8.64 7.37
N ILE A 372 -6.45 7.73 8.09
CA ILE A 372 -5.05 7.40 7.89
C ILE A 372 -4.89 5.90 7.69
N HIS A 373 -4.14 5.54 6.65
CA HIS A 373 -3.75 4.17 6.38
C HIS A 373 -2.32 3.94 6.86
N GLN A 374 -2.17 3.01 7.77
CA GLN A 374 -0.90 2.58 8.38
C GLN A 374 -0.51 1.25 7.76
N VAL A 375 0.74 1.13 7.32
CA VAL A 375 1.21 -0.09 6.65
C VAL A 375 2.55 -0.54 7.20
N MET A 376 2.65 -1.81 7.54
CA MET A 376 3.90 -2.50 7.75
C MET A 376 4.23 -3.35 6.54
N GLY A 377 5.34 -3.06 5.90
CA GLY A 377 5.88 -3.85 4.80
C GLY A 377 7.12 -4.64 5.22
N TRP A 378 7.42 -5.71 4.49
CA TRP A 378 8.57 -6.55 4.71
C TRP A 378 9.74 -6.19 3.80
N ASN A 379 10.95 -6.47 4.28
CA ASN A 379 12.16 -6.41 3.46
C ASN A 379 12.31 -7.67 2.63
N PRO A 380 12.91 -7.60 1.43
CA PRO A 380 13.31 -8.80 0.68
C PRO A 380 14.29 -9.65 1.49
N MET A 381 14.03 -10.95 1.56
CA MET A 381 14.84 -11.92 2.27
C MET A 381 15.23 -13.08 1.35
N PRO A 382 16.50 -13.53 1.35
CA PRO A 382 16.89 -14.71 0.60
C PRO A 382 16.42 -15.99 1.29
N PHE A 383 15.76 -16.87 0.55
CA PHE A 383 15.36 -18.20 0.99
C PHE A 383 15.80 -19.25 -0.04
N THR A 384 16.20 -20.43 0.42
CA THR A 384 16.63 -21.51 -0.46
C THR A 384 15.48 -22.46 -0.72
N ARG A 385 15.11 -22.64 -1.99
CA ARG A 385 14.12 -23.63 -2.43
C ARG A 385 14.64 -25.06 -2.18
N PRO A 386 13.77 -26.07 -2.12
CA PRO A 386 14.18 -27.47 -1.97
C PRO A 386 15.17 -27.95 -3.04
N ASN A 387 15.15 -27.38 -4.24
CA ASN A 387 16.08 -27.67 -5.34
C ASN A 387 17.40 -26.89 -5.28
N GLY A 388 17.68 -26.19 -4.17
CA GLY A 388 18.89 -25.40 -3.98
C GLY A 388 18.91 -24.02 -4.61
N LYS A 389 17.89 -23.64 -5.40
CA LYS A 389 17.78 -22.28 -5.96
C LYS A 389 17.51 -21.27 -4.84
N VAL A 390 18.30 -20.20 -4.80
CA VAL A 390 18.01 -19.07 -3.92
C VAL A 390 16.93 -18.21 -4.56
N ASP A 391 15.90 -17.93 -3.78
CA ASP A 391 14.81 -17.03 -4.11
C ASP A 391 14.74 -15.91 -3.08
N TYR A 392 14.07 -14.82 -3.43
CA TYR A 392 13.83 -13.73 -2.51
C TYR A 392 12.34 -13.65 -2.23
N ASN A 393 11.94 -14.11 -1.05
CA ASN A 393 10.61 -13.78 -0.56
C ASN A 393 10.61 -12.31 -0.19
N GLN A 394 9.92 -11.54 -0.95
CA GLN A 394 9.77 -10.13 -0.64
C GLN A 394 8.73 -9.88 0.40
N GLY A 395 8.02 -10.92 0.85
CA GLY A 395 7.02 -10.83 1.91
C GLY A 395 6.33 -9.47 1.93
N SER A 396 6.20 -8.90 0.74
CA SER A 396 6.07 -7.46 0.56
C SER A 396 4.91 -6.93 1.23
N ASN A 397 4.17 -7.85 1.58
CA ASN A 397 2.87 -7.33 1.65
C ASN A 397 2.53 -7.41 3.09
N GLN A 398 2.30 -6.50 3.62
CA GLN A 398 1.42 -5.93 4.57
C GLN A 398 0.93 -6.97 5.59
N ALA A 399 1.83 -7.28 6.49
CA ALA A 399 1.48 -8.00 7.67
C ALA A 399 0.40 -7.28 8.47
N TYR A 400 0.46 -5.98 8.42
CA TYR A 400 -0.45 -5.08 9.08
C TYR A 400 -0.76 -3.93 8.12
N GLN A 401 -2.01 -3.75 7.82
CA GLN A 401 -2.54 -2.53 7.26
C GLN A 401 -3.81 -2.16 8.01
N CYS A 402 -3.83 -0.95 8.49
CA CYS A 402 -4.93 -0.43 9.27
C CYS A 402 -5.38 0.90 8.67
N VAL A 403 -6.64 0.99 8.30
CA VAL A 403 -7.27 2.26 7.92
C VAL A 403 -8.10 2.73 9.10
N GLU A 404 -7.60 3.73 9.81
CA GLU A 404 -8.32 4.40 10.87
C GLU A 404 -9.20 5.49 10.29
N ASN A 405 -10.49 5.42 10.58
CA ASN A 405 -11.47 6.45 10.26
C ASN A 405 -11.53 7.45 11.40
N ILE A 406 -10.96 8.63 11.18
CA ILE A 406 -10.80 9.66 12.22
C ILE A 406 -12.16 10.16 12.71
N LYS A 407 -13.12 10.33 11.80
CA LYS A 407 -14.43 10.88 12.14
C LYS A 407 -15.30 9.89 12.91
N LEU A 408 -15.23 8.60 12.54
CA LEU A 408 -16.07 7.56 13.14
C LEU A 408 -15.39 6.89 14.34
N ASN A 409 -14.13 7.22 14.63
CA ASN A 409 -13.32 6.64 15.71
C ASN A 409 -13.39 5.11 15.72
N ARG A 410 -13.10 4.53 14.58
CA ARG A 410 -13.04 3.10 14.34
C ARG A 410 -11.98 2.80 13.30
N ALA A 411 -11.63 1.54 13.11
CA ALA A 411 -10.68 1.15 12.08
C ALA A 411 -11.07 -0.14 11.40
N THR A 412 -10.53 -0.31 10.20
CA THR A 412 -10.48 -1.62 9.54
C THR A 412 -9.04 -2.06 9.49
N VAL A 413 -8.76 -3.24 10.02
CA VAL A 413 -7.47 -3.91 9.89
C VAL A 413 -7.60 -5.03 8.89
N ALA A 414 -6.80 -4.95 7.83
CA ALA A 414 -6.66 -6.00 6.85
C ALA A 414 -5.22 -6.55 6.91
N GLY A 415 -5.08 -7.86 6.72
CA GLY A 415 -3.78 -8.50 6.75
C GLY A 415 -3.85 -10.00 6.89
N ILE A 416 -2.69 -10.61 6.80
CA ILE A 416 -2.56 -12.05 6.71
C ILE A 416 -2.81 -12.71 8.08
N LYS A 417 -2.51 -12.01 9.18
CA LYS A 417 -2.38 -12.67 10.48
C LYS A 417 -3.40 -12.34 11.54
N SER A 418 -4.62 -12.26 11.17
CA SER A 418 -5.70 -12.32 12.16
C SER A 418 -6.28 -13.72 12.34
N SER A 419 -5.80 -14.71 11.57
CA SER A 419 -6.21 -16.12 11.67
C SER A 419 -5.02 -17.06 11.56
N PRO A 420 -4.96 -18.15 12.35
CA PRO A 420 -3.94 -19.19 12.20
C PRO A 420 -4.00 -19.92 10.84
N THR A 421 -5.08 -19.78 10.08
CA THR A 421 -5.25 -20.38 8.75
C THR A 421 -4.89 -19.44 7.59
N ALA A 422 -4.61 -18.18 7.87
CA ALA A 422 -4.26 -17.20 6.83
C ALA A 422 -2.85 -17.47 6.31
N GLY A 423 -2.69 -17.46 4.98
CA GLY A 423 -1.44 -17.65 4.28
C GLY A 423 -1.19 -16.57 3.24
N PHE A 424 0.08 -16.41 2.88
CA PHE A 424 0.47 -15.47 1.84
C PHE A 424 1.49 -16.14 0.91
N TYR A 425 1.07 -16.35 -0.33
CA TYR A 425 1.80 -17.15 -1.30
C TYR A 425 2.14 -16.30 -2.53
N GLY A 426 3.41 -16.04 -2.74
CA GLY A 426 3.90 -15.31 -3.91
C GLY A 426 4.47 -16.21 -4.99
N ARG A 427 4.69 -15.67 -6.18
CA ARG A 427 5.27 -16.34 -7.35
C ARG A 427 4.49 -17.55 -7.83
N LEU A 428 3.17 -17.47 -7.69
CA LEU A 428 2.25 -18.52 -8.15
C LEU A 428 2.05 -18.46 -9.66
N LYS A 429 1.80 -19.61 -10.24
CA LYS A 429 1.33 -19.74 -11.62
C LYS A 429 -0.17 -19.96 -11.62
N PHE A 430 -0.91 -19.01 -12.16
CA PHE A 430 -2.36 -19.10 -12.29
C PHE A 430 -2.77 -19.45 -13.71
N ASP A 431 -3.87 -20.22 -13.83
CA ASP A 431 -4.63 -20.24 -15.07
C ASP A 431 -5.26 -18.84 -15.27
N PRO A 432 -4.95 -18.14 -16.38
CA PRO A 432 -5.53 -16.83 -16.64
C PRO A 432 -7.06 -16.78 -16.60
N ALA A 433 -7.73 -17.91 -16.85
CA ALA A 433 -9.18 -18.02 -16.86
C ALA A 433 -9.84 -17.71 -15.49
N ILE A 434 -9.12 -17.83 -14.37
CA ILE A 434 -9.68 -17.44 -13.07
C ILE A 434 -10.01 -15.95 -12.97
N PHE A 435 -9.38 -15.15 -13.82
CA PHE A 435 -9.61 -13.70 -13.90
C PHE A 435 -10.62 -13.29 -14.97
N ASP A 436 -11.33 -14.23 -15.57
CA ASP A 436 -12.34 -13.93 -16.56
C ASP A 436 -13.67 -13.55 -15.90
N VAL A 437 -14.42 -12.65 -16.52
CA VAL A 437 -15.72 -12.18 -16.01
C VAL A 437 -16.71 -13.33 -15.85
N ASP A 438 -16.69 -14.28 -16.81
CA ASP A 438 -17.56 -15.46 -16.75
C ASP A 438 -17.20 -16.43 -15.62
N ALA A 439 -15.92 -16.43 -15.20
CA ALA A 439 -15.48 -17.24 -14.05
C ALA A 439 -15.94 -16.65 -12.73
N LEU A 440 -16.19 -15.34 -12.64
CA LEU A 440 -16.55 -14.67 -11.42
C LEU A 440 -17.81 -15.22 -10.76
N ALA A 441 -18.84 -15.54 -11.54
CA ALA A 441 -20.06 -16.15 -11.05
C ALA A 441 -19.88 -17.62 -10.60
N LYS A 442 -18.83 -18.31 -11.10
CA LYS A 442 -18.50 -19.69 -10.72
C LYS A 442 -17.66 -19.72 -9.45
N SER A 443 -16.79 -18.73 -9.25
CA SER A 443 -15.95 -18.62 -8.06
C SER A 443 -16.75 -18.36 -6.78
N GLY A 444 -17.96 -17.82 -6.91
CA GLY A 444 -18.87 -17.53 -5.79
C GLY A 444 -19.87 -18.67 -5.48
N LYS A 445 -19.69 -19.86 -6.05
CA LYS A 445 -20.48 -21.05 -5.76
C LYS A 445 -19.65 -22.04 -4.96
#